data_e82827e480dd1b2d780aa0f1e89f49d0
#
_entry.id   e82827e480dd1b2d780aa0f1e89f49d0
#
_cell.length_a   1.000
_cell.length_b   1.000
_cell.length_c   1.000
_cell.angle_alpha   90.00
_cell.angle_beta   90.00
_cell.angle_gamma   90.00
#
_symmetry.space_group_name_H-M   'P 1'
#
loop_
_entity.id
_entity.type
_entity.pdbx_description
1 polymer ?
#
loop_
_entity_poly.entity_id
_entity_poly.type
_entity_poly.pdbx_seq_one_letter_code
_entity_poly.pdbx_strand_id
1 'polypeptide(L)'
;MTPIVPTPPVLTAADARTMSALAKEFTAARRRLDQSRQTGDGLPSLTATANQLQSLGLLISYLTDEVLFRVAEPGHHTPQQRRAVSVLATVTTPAARAVQYLAEAHGQLGFLHQYADGPATPILTDMRNSAVDVIHDRLDEARASLQDASDALNLEADRSSALVSRAAAARGRTTVRNAPTASSVPPEAAPPPLGVGPAHVNGR
;
A
#
# COMPACT_ATOMS: atom_id res chain seq x y z
N MET A 1 -2.23 23.88 31.20
CA MET A 1 -3.00 22.77 30.63
C MET A 1 -2.44 22.49 29.24
N THR A 2 -1.69 21.41 29.07
CA THR A 2 -1.17 20.99 27.77
C THR A 2 -2.33 20.38 26.98
N PRO A 3 -2.60 20.81 25.75
CA PRO A 3 -3.66 20.23 24.93
C PRO A 3 -3.33 18.76 24.67
N ILE A 4 -4.24 17.86 25.04
CA ILE A 4 -4.16 16.44 24.66
C ILE A 4 -4.45 16.38 23.15
N VAL A 5 -3.41 16.24 22.34
CA VAL A 5 -3.55 15.98 20.91
C VAL A 5 -4.13 14.57 20.78
N PRO A 6 -5.35 14.40 20.26
CA PRO A 6 -5.93 13.07 20.09
C PRO A 6 -5.04 12.26 19.13
N THR A 7 -4.62 11.08 19.56
CA THR A 7 -3.89 10.15 18.71
C THR A 7 -4.78 9.78 17.51
N PRO A 8 -4.31 9.93 16.27
CA PRO A 8 -5.11 9.60 15.09
C PRO A 8 -5.48 8.10 15.12
N PRO A 9 -6.72 7.75 14.73
CA PRO A 9 -7.17 6.37 14.70
C PRO A 9 -6.29 5.53 13.78
N VAL A 10 -5.91 4.34 14.24
CA VAL A 10 -5.07 3.38 13.51
C VAL A 10 -5.97 2.52 12.62
N LEU A 11 -5.58 2.29 11.37
CA LEU A 11 -6.30 1.38 10.47
C LEU A 11 -6.27 -0.05 11.00
N THR A 12 -7.25 -0.86 10.61
CA THR A 12 -7.20 -2.30 10.87
C THR A 12 -6.09 -2.96 10.03
N ALA A 13 -5.62 -4.13 10.46
CA ALA A 13 -4.63 -4.89 9.69
C ALA A 13 -5.17 -5.34 8.32
N ALA A 14 -6.48 -5.50 8.19
CA ALA A 14 -7.14 -5.79 6.91
C ALA A 14 -7.08 -4.56 5.98
N ASP A 15 -7.43 -3.37 6.49
CA ASP A 15 -7.37 -2.13 5.72
C ASP A 15 -5.95 -1.81 5.25
N ALA A 16 -4.95 -1.96 6.12
CA ALA A 16 -3.55 -1.75 5.77
C ALA A 16 -3.09 -2.70 4.64
N ARG A 17 -3.52 -3.96 4.66
CA ARG A 17 -3.24 -4.92 3.58
C ARG A 17 -3.91 -4.53 2.27
N THR A 18 -5.18 -4.12 2.30
CA THR A 18 -5.91 -3.65 1.11
C THR A 18 -5.21 -2.44 0.50
N MET A 19 -4.81 -1.45 1.30
CA MET A 19 -4.09 -0.27 0.82
C MET A 19 -2.73 -0.64 0.22
N SER A 20 -1.97 -1.53 0.86
CA SER A 20 -0.70 -2.02 0.31
C SER A 20 -0.89 -2.79 -1.01
N ALA A 21 -1.96 -3.56 -1.16
CA ALA A 21 -2.28 -4.23 -2.42
C ALA A 21 -2.60 -3.23 -3.53
N LEU A 22 -3.45 -2.23 -3.26
CA LEU A 22 -3.77 -1.16 -4.20
C LEU A 22 -2.53 -0.33 -4.59
N ALA A 23 -1.65 -0.02 -3.63
CA ALA A 23 -0.38 0.67 -3.92
C ALA A 23 0.49 -0.11 -4.91
N LYS A 24 0.54 -1.44 -4.78
CA LYS A 24 1.25 -2.31 -5.73
C LYS A 24 0.64 -2.27 -7.13
N GLU A 25 -0.70 -2.21 -7.24
CA GLU A 25 -1.37 -2.10 -8.54
C GLU A 25 -1.04 -0.76 -9.23
N PHE A 26 -1.06 0.37 -8.51
CA PHE A 26 -0.63 1.66 -9.05
C PHE A 26 0.85 1.64 -9.48
N THR A 27 1.72 1.04 -8.67
CA THR A 27 3.13 0.86 -9.00
C THR A 27 3.30 0.00 -10.26
N ALA A 28 2.53 -1.07 -10.39
CA ALA A 28 2.54 -1.94 -11.58
C ALA A 28 2.04 -1.20 -12.82
N ALA A 29 0.97 -0.41 -12.70
CA ALA A 29 0.48 0.43 -13.80
C ALA A 29 1.55 1.44 -14.26
N ARG A 30 2.23 2.11 -13.34
CA ARG A 30 3.35 3.02 -13.65
C ARG A 30 4.47 2.30 -14.39
N ARG A 31 4.90 1.11 -13.92
CA ARG A 31 5.95 0.32 -14.60
C ARG A 31 5.56 -0.07 -16.03
N ARG A 32 4.29 -0.38 -16.29
CA ARG A 32 3.82 -0.67 -17.66
C ARG A 32 3.94 0.55 -18.56
N LEU A 33 3.69 1.78 -18.03
CA LEU A 33 3.94 3.03 -18.77
C LEU A 33 5.43 3.21 -19.11
N ASP A 34 6.33 2.87 -18.17
CA ASP A 34 7.77 2.94 -18.41
C ASP A 34 8.22 1.94 -19.49
N GLN A 35 7.69 0.71 -19.45
CA GLN A 35 8.02 -0.33 -20.42
C GLN A 35 7.52 0.00 -21.83
N SER A 36 6.36 0.63 -21.96
CA SER A 36 5.80 0.99 -23.26
C SER A 36 6.63 2.05 -24.03
N ARG A 37 7.47 2.81 -23.33
CA ARG A 37 8.42 3.78 -23.92
C ARG A 37 9.67 3.12 -24.51
N GLN A 38 10.00 1.90 -24.10
CA GLN A 38 11.24 1.22 -24.50
C GLN A 38 11.13 0.48 -25.84
N THR A 39 9.94 0.43 -26.40
CA THR A 39 9.66 -0.29 -27.67
C THR A 39 9.63 0.69 -28.85
N GLY A 40 10.68 0.71 -29.67
CA GLY A 40 10.73 1.47 -30.93
C GLY A 40 11.07 2.95 -30.79
N ASP A 41 10.33 3.83 -31.42
CA ASP A 41 10.60 5.29 -31.52
C ASP A 41 10.36 6.07 -30.19
N GLY A 42 10.33 5.41 -29.07
CA GLY A 42 10.11 6.04 -27.76
C GLY A 42 8.65 6.39 -27.44
N LEU A 43 7.72 6.13 -28.37
CA LEU A 43 6.29 6.32 -28.18
C LEU A 43 5.58 4.97 -27.95
N PRO A 44 4.59 4.93 -27.04
CA PRO A 44 3.77 3.74 -26.87
C PRO A 44 2.83 3.54 -28.07
N SER A 45 2.44 2.31 -28.35
CA SER A 45 1.42 2.05 -29.38
C SER A 45 0.01 2.46 -28.90
N LEU A 46 -0.89 2.77 -29.84
CA LEU A 46 -2.31 3.03 -29.53
C LEU A 46 -2.94 1.87 -28.74
N THR A 47 -2.65 0.62 -29.13
CA THR A 47 -3.19 -0.56 -28.43
C THR A 47 -2.67 -0.63 -26.97
N ALA A 48 -1.38 -0.35 -26.76
CA ALA A 48 -0.80 -0.37 -25.41
C ALA A 48 -1.44 0.68 -24.51
N THR A 49 -1.64 1.91 -25.01
CA THR A 49 -2.30 2.98 -24.25
C THR A 49 -3.77 2.71 -24.01
N ALA A 50 -4.50 2.13 -24.99
CA ALA A 50 -5.89 1.72 -24.82
C ALA A 50 -6.05 0.66 -23.72
N ASN A 51 -5.21 -0.38 -23.73
CA ASN A 51 -5.21 -1.42 -22.69
C ASN A 51 -4.89 -0.86 -21.30
N GLN A 52 -4.01 0.13 -21.23
CA GLN A 52 -3.69 0.79 -19.97
C GLN A 52 -4.83 1.67 -19.47
N LEU A 53 -5.49 2.43 -20.34
CA LEU A 53 -6.70 3.20 -20.01
C LEU A 53 -7.78 2.28 -19.44
N GLN A 54 -8.04 1.14 -20.08
CA GLN A 54 -8.99 0.15 -19.60
C GLN A 54 -8.61 -0.37 -18.21
N SER A 55 -7.35 -0.76 -18.02
CA SER A 55 -6.86 -1.30 -16.75
C SER A 55 -6.96 -0.29 -15.62
N LEU A 56 -6.62 0.97 -15.86
CA LEU A 56 -6.72 2.05 -14.87
C LEU A 56 -8.20 2.40 -14.59
N GLY A 57 -9.06 2.38 -15.60
CA GLY A 57 -10.49 2.57 -15.44
C GLY A 57 -11.10 1.51 -14.49
N LEU A 58 -10.73 0.24 -14.67
CA LEU A 58 -11.16 -0.85 -13.78
C LEU A 58 -10.64 -0.66 -12.34
N LEU A 59 -9.39 -0.21 -12.18
CA LEU A 59 -8.82 0.05 -10.87
C LEU A 59 -9.53 1.20 -10.14
N ILE A 60 -9.90 2.27 -10.86
CA ILE A 60 -10.68 3.38 -10.29
C ILE A 60 -12.09 2.92 -9.93
N SER A 61 -12.75 2.13 -10.79
CA SER A 61 -14.06 1.55 -10.47
C SER A 61 -13.99 0.72 -9.19
N TYR A 62 -12.99 -0.14 -9.07
CA TYR A 62 -12.77 -0.92 -7.84
C TYR A 62 -12.58 -0.04 -6.60
N LEU A 63 -11.79 1.04 -6.69
CA LEU A 63 -11.62 2.00 -5.59
C LEU A 63 -12.94 2.65 -5.19
N THR A 64 -13.74 3.04 -6.17
CA THR A 64 -15.03 3.69 -5.94
C THR A 64 -16.02 2.72 -5.30
N ASP A 65 -16.06 1.48 -5.79
CA ASP A 65 -16.91 0.42 -5.25
C ASP A 65 -16.53 0.09 -3.81
N GLU A 66 -15.22 0.04 -3.49
CA GLU A 66 -14.73 -0.18 -2.14
C GLU A 66 -15.15 0.95 -1.17
N VAL A 67 -15.08 2.20 -1.63
CA VAL A 67 -15.58 3.35 -0.86
C VAL A 67 -17.08 3.24 -0.63
N LEU A 68 -17.85 2.96 -1.68
CA LEU A 68 -19.32 2.81 -1.61
C LEU A 68 -19.72 1.66 -0.68
N PHE A 69 -19.08 0.50 -0.80
CA PHE A 69 -19.33 -0.66 0.04
C PHE A 69 -19.12 -0.32 1.52
N ARG A 70 -18.01 0.33 1.86
CA ARG A 70 -17.69 0.71 3.23
C ARG A 70 -18.62 1.77 3.80
N VAL A 71 -19.11 2.71 2.97
CA VAL A 71 -20.04 3.75 3.39
C VAL A 71 -21.46 3.19 3.56
N ALA A 72 -21.84 2.22 2.73
CA ALA A 72 -23.17 1.61 2.77
C ALA A 72 -23.37 0.58 3.91
N GLU A 73 -22.27 0.13 4.57
CA GLU A 73 -22.35 -0.83 5.66
C GLU A 73 -23.17 -0.26 6.83
N PRO A 74 -24.28 -0.91 7.24
CA PRO A 74 -25.14 -0.40 8.30
C PRO A 74 -24.43 -0.52 9.65
N GLY A 75 -24.22 0.59 10.34
CA GLY A 75 -23.62 0.63 11.65
C GLY A 75 -22.92 1.94 11.97
N HIS A 76 -22.46 2.09 13.20
CA HIS A 76 -21.64 3.22 13.59
C HIS A 76 -20.21 3.02 13.05
N HIS A 77 -19.87 3.73 12.00
CA HIS A 77 -18.51 3.72 11.47
C HIS A 77 -17.49 4.09 12.56
N THR A 78 -16.61 3.17 12.86
CA THR A 78 -15.51 3.45 13.78
C THR A 78 -14.61 4.55 13.20
N PRO A 79 -13.87 5.28 14.04
CA PRO A 79 -12.89 6.26 13.55
C PRO A 79 -11.90 5.66 12.56
N GLN A 80 -11.55 4.37 12.71
CA GLN A 80 -10.67 3.63 11.80
C GLN A 80 -11.30 3.44 10.42
N GLN A 81 -12.56 3.01 10.37
CA GLN A 81 -13.30 2.84 9.10
C GLN A 81 -13.45 4.17 8.38
N ARG A 82 -13.84 5.25 9.09
CA ARG A 82 -13.92 6.59 8.50
C ARG A 82 -12.58 7.05 7.91
N ARG A 83 -11.47 6.75 8.58
CA ARG A 83 -10.14 7.04 8.09
C ARG A 83 -9.81 6.24 6.83
N ALA A 84 -10.10 4.94 6.81
CA ALA A 84 -9.88 4.10 5.63
C ALA A 84 -10.65 4.62 4.41
N VAL A 85 -11.94 4.96 4.59
CA VAL A 85 -12.77 5.56 3.54
C VAL A 85 -12.18 6.90 3.06
N SER A 86 -11.76 7.76 3.98
CA SER A 86 -11.14 9.05 3.64
C SER A 86 -9.88 8.89 2.79
N VAL A 87 -9.01 7.95 3.13
CA VAL A 87 -7.76 7.69 2.38
C VAL A 87 -8.10 7.16 0.98
N LEU A 88 -8.98 6.17 0.86
CA LEU A 88 -9.39 5.61 -0.43
C LEU A 88 -10.03 6.69 -1.33
N ALA A 89 -10.93 7.51 -0.77
CA ALA A 89 -11.55 8.61 -1.50
C ALA A 89 -10.51 9.66 -1.96
N THR A 90 -9.51 9.99 -1.12
CA THR A 90 -8.46 10.95 -1.47
C THR A 90 -7.59 10.44 -2.62
N VAL A 91 -7.27 9.14 -2.64
CA VAL A 91 -6.45 8.51 -3.69
C VAL A 91 -7.16 8.48 -5.05
N THR A 92 -8.48 8.53 -5.07
CA THR A 92 -9.23 8.59 -6.33
C THR A 92 -8.85 9.81 -7.18
N THR A 93 -8.50 10.94 -6.56
CA THR A 93 -8.11 12.17 -7.30
C THR A 93 -6.84 11.98 -8.13
N PRO A 94 -5.68 11.58 -7.59
CA PRO A 94 -4.49 11.35 -8.40
C PRO A 94 -4.68 10.20 -9.40
N ALA A 95 -5.45 9.15 -9.05
CA ALA A 95 -5.76 8.07 -9.98
C ALA A 95 -6.57 8.56 -11.20
N ALA A 96 -7.57 9.41 -10.99
CA ALA A 96 -8.36 10.00 -12.08
C ALA A 96 -7.53 10.94 -12.96
N ARG A 97 -6.61 11.73 -12.38
CA ARG A 97 -5.66 12.55 -13.15
C ARG A 97 -4.78 11.69 -14.06
N ALA A 98 -4.27 10.57 -13.56
CA ALA A 98 -3.46 9.67 -14.38
C ALA A 98 -4.24 9.15 -15.59
N VAL A 99 -5.52 8.79 -15.43
CA VAL A 99 -6.39 8.39 -16.55
C VAL A 99 -6.59 9.54 -17.53
N GLN A 100 -6.85 10.75 -17.03
CA GLN A 100 -7.02 11.93 -17.89
C GLN A 100 -5.77 12.17 -18.74
N TYR A 101 -4.60 12.24 -18.14
CA TYR A 101 -3.34 12.46 -18.88
C TYR A 101 -3.06 11.35 -19.89
N LEU A 102 -3.31 10.11 -19.53
CA LEU A 102 -3.14 8.98 -20.46
C LEU A 102 -4.16 9.05 -21.61
N ALA A 103 -5.38 9.51 -21.37
CA ALA A 103 -6.38 9.72 -22.41
C ALA A 103 -5.99 10.84 -23.39
N GLU A 104 -5.41 11.94 -22.87
CA GLU A 104 -4.87 13.03 -23.69
C GLU A 104 -3.69 12.52 -24.57
N ALA A 105 -2.75 11.77 -23.99
CA ALA A 105 -1.67 11.13 -24.75
C ALA A 105 -2.20 10.17 -25.82
N HIS A 106 -3.22 9.37 -25.49
CA HIS A 106 -3.87 8.46 -26.45
C HIS A 106 -4.53 9.22 -27.62
N GLY A 107 -5.16 10.36 -27.34
CA GLY A 107 -5.73 11.21 -28.38
C GLY A 107 -4.66 11.74 -29.36
N GLN A 108 -3.49 12.15 -28.86
CA GLN A 108 -2.38 12.58 -29.69
C GLN A 108 -1.74 11.44 -30.49
N LEU A 109 -1.67 10.25 -29.91
CA LEU A 109 -1.27 9.05 -30.68
C LEU A 109 -2.25 8.71 -31.81
N GLY A 110 -3.56 8.91 -31.58
CA GLY A 110 -4.59 8.79 -32.61
C GLY A 110 -4.37 9.78 -33.76
N PHE A 111 -4.05 11.05 -33.42
CA PHE A 111 -3.69 12.05 -34.42
C PHE A 111 -2.45 11.63 -35.23
N LEU A 112 -1.36 11.20 -34.59
CA LEU A 112 -0.15 10.74 -35.28
C LEU A 112 -0.46 9.56 -36.21
N HIS A 113 -1.29 8.62 -35.77
CA HIS A 113 -1.71 7.46 -36.56
C HIS A 113 -2.54 7.89 -37.77
N GLN A 114 -3.47 8.83 -37.61
CA GLN A 114 -4.32 9.31 -38.72
C GLN A 114 -3.50 9.96 -39.81
N TYR A 115 -2.42 10.63 -39.51
CA TYR A 115 -1.59 11.36 -40.46
C TYR A 115 -0.25 10.67 -40.74
N ALA A 116 -0.10 9.36 -40.43
CA ALA A 116 1.15 8.63 -40.61
C ALA A 116 1.65 8.71 -42.05
N ASP A 117 0.75 8.48 -43.01
CA ASP A 117 1.05 8.48 -44.46
C ASP A 117 0.79 9.84 -45.14
N GLY A 118 0.52 10.89 -44.35
CA GLY A 118 0.26 12.23 -44.89
C GLY A 118 1.50 12.90 -45.48
N PRO A 119 1.31 13.86 -46.43
CA PRO A 119 2.42 14.52 -47.10
C PRO A 119 3.33 15.26 -46.11
N ALA A 120 4.65 15.22 -46.34
CA ALA A 120 5.63 15.90 -45.52
C ALA A 120 5.62 17.43 -45.79
N THR A 121 4.54 18.09 -45.40
CA THR A 121 4.50 19.56 -45.44
C THR A 121 5.13 20.13 -44.12
N PRO A 122 5.76 21.31 -44.15
CA PRO A 122 6.33 21.92 -42.96
C PRO A 122 5.31 22.02 -41.83
N ILE A 123 4.10 22.45 -42.14
CA ILE A 123 3.02 22.59 -41.12
C ILE A 123 2.68 21.24 -40.47
N LEU A 124 2.52 20.17 -41.27
CA LEU A 124 2.18 18.85 -40.74
C LEU A 124 3.35 18.26 -39.93
N THR A 125 4.59 18.53 -40.33
CA THR A 125 5.77 18.13 -39.58
C THR A 125 5.82 18.83 -38.19
N ASP A 126 5.56 20.12 -38.15
CA ASP A 126 5.50 20.89 -36.87
C ASP A 126 4.36 20.38 -35.96
N MET A 127 3.19 20.08 -36.54
CA MET A 127 2.05 19.50 -35.79
C MET A 127 2.40 18.12 -35.22
N ARG A 128 3.09 17.28 -35.98
CA ARG A 128 3.53 15.96 -35.50
C ARG A 128 4.55 16.07 -34.37
N ASN A 129 5.53 16.97 -34.50
CA ASN A 129 6.51 17.22 -33.45
C ASN A 129 5.82 17.71 -32.16
N SER A 130 4.93 18.67 -32.29
CA SER A 130 4.15 19.17 -31.14
C SER A 130 3.30 18.05 -30.48
N ALA A 131 2.70 17.15 -31.28
CA ALA A 131 1.96 16.03 -30.76
C ALA A 131 2.86 15.06 -29.98
N VAL A 132 4.08 14.81 -30.47
CA VAL A 132 5.08 13.95 -29.78
C VAL A 132 5.47 14.57 -28.43
N ASP A 133 5.74 15.87 -28.39
CA ASP A 133 6.08 16.57 -27.15
C ASP A 133 4.93 16.48 -26.12
N VAL A 134 3.69 16.72 -26.57
CA VAL A 134 2.50 16.59 -25.69
C VAL A 134 2.36 15.15 -25.18
N ILE A 135 2.59 14.13 -26.01
CA ILE A 135 2.52 12.73 -25.55
C ILE A 135 3.53 12.49 -24.43
N HIS A 136 4.77 12.95 -24.57
CA HIS A 136 5.80 12.77 -23.57
C HIS A 136 5.41 13.44 -22.25
N ASP A 137 4.99 14.71 -22.30
CA ASP A 137 4.56 15.46 -21.12
C ASP A 137 3.39 14.78 -20.40
N ARG A 138 2.36 14.37 -21.13
CA ARG A 138 1.19 13.70 -20.56
C ARG A 138 1.52 12.33 -19.95
N LEU A 139 2.42 11.57 -20.57
CA LEU A 139 2.88 10.31 -19.99
C LEU A 139 3.67 10.53 -18.69
N ASP A 140 4.49 11.57 -18.60
CA ASP A 140 5.23 11.91 -17.39
C ASP A 140 4.30 12.39 -16.27
N GLU A 141 3.29 13.21 -16.58
CA GLU A 141 2.25 13.62 -15.63
C GLU A 141 1.40 12.43 -15.15
N ALA A 142 1.06 11.50 -16.05
CA ALA A 142 0.36 10.27 -15.67
C ALA A 142 1.19 9.42 -14.69
N ARG A 143 2.49 9.28 -14.93
CA ARG A 143 3.41 8.57 -14.03
C ARG A 143 3.51 9.21 -12.65
N ALA A 144 3.67 10.54 -12.63
CA ALA A 144 3.71 11.30 -11.37
C ALA A 144 2.43 11.08 -10.57
N SER A 145 1.26 11.17 -11.22
CA SER A 145 -0.03 10.95 -10.58
C SER A 145 -0.22 9.53 -10.05
N LEU A 146 0.28 8.49 -10.76
CA LEU A 146 0.27 7.11 -10.28
C LEU A 146 1.22 6.91 -9.08
N GLN A 147 2.36 7.61 -9.08
CA GLN A 147 3.27 7.60 -7.94
C GLN A 147 2.62 8.24 -6.72
N ASP A 148 1.98 9.40 -6.86
CA ASP A 148 1.27 10.08 -5.77
C ASP A 148 0.20 9.17 -5.16
N ALA A 149 -0.58 8.47 -6.00
CA ALA A 149 -1.59 7.51 -5.56
C ALA A 149 -0.97 6.35 -4.75
N SER A 150 0.12 5.77 -5.25
CA SER A 150 0.84 4.68 -4.60
C SER A 150 1.44 5.12 -3.26
N ASP A 151 2.09 6.28 -3.23
CA ASP A 151 2.76 6.80 -2.04
C ASP A 151 1.78 7.15 -0.93
N ALA A 152 0.63 7.73 -1.27
CA ALA A 152 -0.42 8.02 -0.30
C ALA A 152 -0.94 6.76 0.39
N LEU A 153 -1.14 5.67 -0.37
CA LEU A 153 -1.58 4.38 0.17
C LEU A 153 -0.49 3.70 1.02
N ASN A 154 0.76 3.70 0.55
CA ASN A 154 1.88 3.12 1.29
C ASN A 154 2.13 3.86 2.60
N LEU A 155 2.14 5.19 2.58
CA LEU A 155 2.32 6.01 3.78
C LEU A 155 1.31 5.68 4.86
N GLU A 156 0.05 5.44 4.48
CA GLU A 156 -1.01 5.12 5.44
C GLU A 156 -0.92 3.67 5.93
N ALA A 157 -0.57 2.72 5.08
CA ALA A 157 -0.31 1.33 5.45
C ALA A 157 0.86 1.22 6.43
N ASP A 158 1.96 1.93 6.18
CA ASP A 158 3.16 1.94 7.03
C ASP A 158 2.90 2.58 8.39
N ARG A 159 2.17 3.71 8.43
CA ARG A 159 1.74 4.35 9.70
C ARG A 159 0.98 3.37 10.57
N SER A 160 0.06 2.63 9.96
CA SER A 160 -0.78 1.67 10.68
C SER A 160 0.05 0.49 11.21
N SER A 161 0.95 -0.05 10.40
CA SER A 161 1.86 -1.13 10.78
C SER A 161 2.79 -0.72 11.92
N ALA A 162 3.36 0.48 11.88
CA ALA A 162 4.24 1.00 12.92
C ALA A 162 3.51 1.17 14.26
N LEU A 163 2.26 1.64 14.25
CA LEU A 163 1.45 1.82 15.45
C LEU A 163 1.05 0.47 16.07
N VAL A 164 0.68 -0.52 15.26
CA VAL A 164 0.39 -1.88 15.73
C VAL A 164 1.64 -2.51 16.39
N SER A 165 2.81 -2.35 15.77
CA SER A 165 4.08 -2.86 16.31
C SER A 165 4.44 -2.20 17.65
N ARG A 166 4.26 -0.89 17.78
CA ARG A 166 4.49 -0.16 19.04
C ARG A 166 3.52 -0.62 20.13
N ALA A 167 2.24 -0.84 19.82
CA ALA A 167 1.26 -1.32 20.76
C ALA A 167 1.55 -2.76 21.22
N ALA A 168 2.04 -3.63 20.34
CA ALA A 168 2.48 -4.97 20.67
C ALA A 168 3.70 -4.96 21.59
N ALA A 169 4.71 -4.12 21.29
CA ALA A 169 5.90 -3.96 22.12
C ALA A 169 5.58 -3.40 23.52
N ALA A 170 4.63 -2.47 23.61
CA ALA A 170 4.18 -1.93 24.89
C ALA A 170 3.49 -3.00 25.76
N ARG A 171 2.64 -3.85 25.16
CA ARG A 171 1.99 -4.98 25.85
C ARG A 171 3.00 -6.03 26.32
N GLY A 172 4.01 -6.35 25.51
CA GLY A 172 5.07 -7.28 25.90
C GLY A 172 5.87 -6.81 27.13
N ARG A 173 6.13 -5.50 27.25
CA ARG A 173 6.81 -4.94 28.42
C ARG A 173 5.98 -5.01 29.69
N THR A 174 4.66 -4.82 29.62
CA THR A 174 3.76 -4.91 30.77
C THR A 174 3.60 -6.34 31.28
N THR A 175 3.59 -7.34 30.40
CA THR A 175 3.52 -8.76 30.80
C THR A 175 4.79 -9.24 31.50
N VAL A 176 5.98 -8.79 31.04
CA VAL A 176 7.26 -9.12 31.68
C VAL A 176 7.35 -8.46 33.08
N ARG A 177 6.81 -7.26 33.26
CA ARG A 177 6.86 -6.55 34.54
C ARG A 177 5.90 -7.12 35.59
N ASN A 178 4.84 -7.80 35.16
CA ASN A 178 3.84 -8.45 36.01
C ASN A 178 4.06 -9.96 36.16
N ALA A 179 5.16 -10.53 35.67
CA ALA A 179 5.52 -11.91 35.99
C ALA A 179 5.76 -11.97 37.50
N PRO A 180 5.03 -12.80 38.26
CA PRO A 180 5.29 -12.96 39.68
C PRO A 180 6.74 -13.40 39.85
N THR A 181 7.53 -12.62 40.55
CA THR A 181 8.86 -13.05 41.01
C THR A 181 8.65 -14.35 41.74
N ALA A 182 9.07 -15.47 41.13
CA ALA A 182 9.04 -16.75 41.82
C ALA A 182 9.84 -16.55 43.09
N SER A 183 9.12 -16.54 44.23
CA SER A 183 9.72 -16.51 45.54
C SER A 183 10.70 -17.66 45.58
N SER A 184 11.99 -17.38 45.64
CA SER A 184 13.01 -18.34 45.93
C SER A 184 12.74 -18.86 47.35
N VAL A 185 12.06 -20.02 47.43
CA VAL A 185 11.97 -20.80 48.64
C VAL A 185 13.40 -21.17 49.00
N PRO A 186 13.91 -20.83 50.20
CA PRO A 186 15.23 -21.27 50.62
C PRO A 186 15.26 -22.80 50.64
N PRO A 187 16.34 -23.47 50.28
CA PRO A 187 16.44 -24.93 50.35
C PRO A 187 16.31 -25.32 51.84
N GLU A 188 15.24 -26.05 52.14
CA GLU A 188 15.00 -26.73 53.44
C GLU A 188 16.18 -27.62 53.73
N ALA A 189 16.83 -27.39 54.91
CA ALA A 189 18.00 -28.13 55.38
C ALA A 189 17.67 -29.62 55.48
N ALA A 190 18.47 -30.45 54.87
CA ALA A 190 18.38 -31.91 54.92
C ALA A 190 18.51 -32.44 56.38
N PRO A 191 17.68 -33.37 56.84
CA PRO A 191 17.84 -34.01 58.14
C PRO A 191 19.12 -34.89 58.17
N PRO A 192 19.78 -35.02 59.37
CA PRO A 192 21.02 -35.77 59.49
C PRO A 192 20.76 -37.28 59.34
N PRO A 193 21.76 -38.06 58.87
CA PRO A 193 21.63 -39.49 58.64
C PRO A 193 21.57 -40.23 59.98
N LEU A 194 20.54 -41.03 60.18
CA LEU A 194 20.41 -41.96 61.28
C LEU A 194 21.40 -43.15 61.10
N GLY A 195 22.08 -43.40 62.21
CA GLY A 195 23.20 -44.35 62.31
C GLY A 195 22.87 -45.81 61.94
N VAL A 196 23.87 -46.41 61.34
CA VAL A 196 23.90 -47.85 61.01
C VAL A 196 24.17 -48.63 62.30
N GLY A 197 23.22 -49.51 62.73
CA GLY A 197 23.42 -50.52 63.73
C GLY A 197 23.95 -51.81 63.07
N PRO A 198 24.76 -52.65 63.79
CA PRO A 198 25.52 -53.69 63.18
C PRO A 198 24.67 -54.95 62.88
N ALA A 199 25.12 -55.69 61.88
CA ALA A 199 24.61 -56.96 61.42
C ALA A 199 24.74 -58.05 62.40
N HIS A 200 23.70 -58.90 62.54
CA HIS A 200 23.78 -60.23 63.17
C HIS A 200 23.78 -61.28 62.07
N VAL A 201 24.88 -62.03 62.04
CA VAL A 201 25.08 -63.26 61.30
C VAL A 201 24.42 -64.41 62.07
N ASN A 202 23.68 -65.26 61.42
CA ASN A 202 23.44 -66.67 61.68
C ASN A 202 22.73 -67.24 60.45
N GLY A 203 23.20 -68.16 59.68
CA GLY A 203 23.72 -69.49 59.98
C GLY A 203 22.62 -70.57 59.79
N ARG A 204 22.52 -71.01 58.53
CA ARG A 204 22.41 -72.38 58.08
C ARG A 204 22.12 -72.47 56.59
#